data_9e124a66a52853a4420cdefd2c50a223
#
_entry.id   9e124a66a52853a4420cdefd2c50a223
#
_cell.length_a   1.000
_cell.length_b   1.000
_cell.length_c   1.000
_cell.angle_alpha   90.00
_cell.angle_beta   90.00
_cell.angle_gamma   90.00
#
_symmetry.space_group_name_H-M   'P 1'
#
loop_
_entity.id
_entity.type
_entity.pdbx_description
1 polymer ?
#
loop_
_entity_poly.entity_id
_entity_poly.type
_entity_poly.pdbx_seq_one_letter_code
_entity_poly.pdbx_strand_id
1 'polypeptide(L)'
;FSFTQDTITDTDEVFYYWENNDHRGVTPDNDTSVEAYENWEITVDGDAASNPFTFKLSDYEDQMVERTIKMDCQTNPPAGAYVCNVVVKGIPLATILEDAGVDPAATAMHSVADDGWDVYPLPMEYVYEYLDSMMLVTEINGEPLGMLQGYPVQLWTAPAGGCHYTKRVVELKFTYEDNAPRI
;
A
#
# COMPACT_ATOMS: atom_id res chain seq x y z
N PHE A 1 -7.21 -9.82 27.72
CA PHE A 1 -7.62 -10.55 26.51
C PHE A 1 -6.40 -10.55 25.59
N SER A 2 -5.80 -11.70 25.38
CA SER A 2 -4.77 -11.90 24.37
C SER A 2 -5.52 -12.30 23.09
N PHE A 3 -5.61 -11.41 22.11
CA PHE A 3 -6.01 -11.79 20.77
C PHE A 3 -4.75 -12.29 20.05
N THR A 4 -4.49 -13.58 20.13
CA THR A 4 -3.63 -14.24 19.17
C THR A 4 -4.50 -14.62 17.97
N GLN A 5 -4.50 -13.80 16.96
CA GLN A 5 -5.12 -14.14 15.69
C GLN A 5 -4.10 -14.95 14.89
N ASP A 6 -3.99 -16.24 15.24
CA ASP A 6 -3.12 -17.19 14.53
C ASP A 6 -3.77 -17.72 13.25
N THR A 7 -5.02 -17.35 12.98
CA THR A 7 -5.81 -17.79 11.82
C THR A 7 -5.71 -16.77 10.70
N ILE A 8 -5.40 -17.24 9.50
CA ILE A 8 -5.51 -16.45 8.28
C ILE A 8 -6.99 -16.24 7.97
N THR A 9 -7.36 -15.02 7.67
CA THR A 9 -8.71 -14.64 7.23
C THR A 9 -8.92 -15.14 5.80
N ASP A 10 -10.03 -15.85 5.54
CA ASP A 10 -10.35 -16.32 4.19
C ASP A 10 -10.50 -15.14 3.21
N THR A 11 -10.12 -15.33 1.95
CA THR A 11 -10.05 -14.25 0.96
C THR A 11 -11.38 -13.53 0.76
N ASP A 12 -12.49 -14.24 0.84
CA ASP A 12 -13.86 -13.72 0.72
C ASP A 12 -14.35 -12.99 1.98
N GLU A 13 -13.64 -13.14 3.11
CA GLU A 13 -13.89 -12.43 4.37
C GLU A 13 -12.96 -11.21 4.56
N VAL A 14 -11.98 -11.02 3.67
CA VAL A 14 -11.11 -9.84 3.72
C VAL A 14 -11.93 -8.60 3.45
N PHE A 15 -12.03 -7.73 4.45
CA PHE A 15 -12.81 -6.52 4.28
C PHE A 15 -12.17 -5.56 3.27
N TYR A 16 -13.00 -4.89 2.50
CA TYR A 16 -12.64 -3.71 1.73
C TYR A 16 -13.54 -2.59 2.18
N TYR A 17 -12.95 -1.46 2.49
CA TYR A 17 -13.72 -0.30 2.90
C TYR A 17 -14.09 0.48 1.63
N TRP A 18 -15.38 0.85 1.48
CA TRP A 18 -15.96 1.58 0.35
C TRP A 18 -16.27 0.73 -0.90
N GLU A 19 -17.47 0.23 -0.92
CA GLU A 19 -18.06 -0.38 -2.12
C GLU A 19 -18.36 0.65 -3.22
N ASN A 20 -18.45 1.94 -2.86
CA ASN A 20 -18.76 3.04 -3.76
C ASN A 20 -17.54 3.96 -3.86
N ASN A 21 -16.61 3.59 -4.67
CA ASN A 21 -15.31 4.22 -4.64
C ASN A 21 -15.10 5.35 -5.61
N ASP A 22 -15.73 6.45 -5.36
CA ASP A 22 -15.43 7.68 -6.06
C ASP A 22 -14.11 8.34 -5.59
N HIS A 23 -13.43 7.76 -4.59
CA HIS A 23 -12.40 8.49 -3.88
C HIS A 23 -11.16 7.67 -3.51
N ARG A 24 -10.96 6.47 -4.07
CA ARG A 24 -9.81 5.63 -3.71
C ARG A 24 -9.26 4.77 -4.85
N GLY A 25 -9.28 5.27 -6.04
CA GLY A 25 -8.74 4.59 -7.21
C GLY A 25 -9.52 3.37 -7.67
N VAL A 26 -10.73 3.14 -7.16
CA VAL A 26 -11.52 1.96 -7.52
C VAL A 26 -12.89 2.36 -8.04
N THR A 27 -13.16 1.97 -9.28
CA THR A 27 -14.47 2.11 -9.92
C THR A 27 -14.90 0.77 -10.52
N PRO A 28 -16.21 0.54 -10.77
CA PRO A 28 -16.69 -0.70 -11.41
C PRO A 28 -16.07 -1.00 -12.77
N ASP A 29 -15.55 0.03 -13.43
CA ASP A 29 -14.97 -0.06 -14.77
C ASP A 29 -13.44 -0.27 -14.75
N ASN A 30 -12.82 -0.44 -13.58
CA ASN A 30 -11.38 -0.68 -13.50
C ASN A 30 -11.02 -1.99 -14.19
N ASP A 31 -10.03 -1.91 -15.05
CA ASP A 31 -9.49 -3.07 -15.75
C ASP A 31 -8.74 -3.97 -14.77
N THR A 32 -9.12 -5.24 -14.70
CA THR A 32 -8.49 -6.29 -13.90
C THR A 32 -7.84 -7.37 -14.77
N SER A 33 -7.54 -7.04 -16.02
CA SER A 33 -6.85 -7.96 -16.92
C SER A 33 -5.36 -8.12 -16.57
N VAL A 34 -4.76 -9.18 -17.04
CA VAL A 34 -3.31 -9.39 -16.95
C VAL A 34 -2.55 -8.26 -17.68
N GLU A 35 -3.10 -7.75 -18.78
CA GLU A 35 -2.52 -6.63 -19.52
C GLU A 35 -2.47 -5.34 -18.67
N ALA A 36 -3.47 -5.10 -17.83
CA ALA A 36 -3.47 -3.98 -16.90
C ALA A 36 -2.33 -4.12 -15.87
N TYR A 37 -2.09 -5.32 -15.35
CA TYR A 37 -0.94 -5.59 -14.47
C TYR A 37 0.40 -5.38 -15.19
N GLU A 38 0.58 -5.97 -16.37
CA GLU A 38 1.83 -5.89 -17.13
C GLU A 38 2.20 -4.47 -17.56
N ASN A 39 1.22 -3.60 -17.73
CA ASN A 39 1.42 -2.21 -18.12
C ASN A 39 1.28 -1.21 -16.98
N TRP A 40 1.08 -1.69 -15.75
CA TRP A 40 0.97 -0.79 -14.60
C TRP A 40 2.31 -0.16 -14.26
N GLU A 41 2.36 1.15 -14.26
CA GLU A 41 3.56 1.92 -13.95
C GLU A 41 3.39 2.70 -12.64
N ILE A 42 4.45 2.74 -11.85
CA ILE A 42 4.54 3.53 -10.62
C ILE A 42 5.73 4.46 -10.74
N THR A 43 5.50 5.75 -10.54
CA THR A 43 6.55 6.76 -10.49
C THR A 43 7.00 6.96 -9.04
N VAL A 44 8.30 7.00 -8.83
CA VAL A 44 8.91 7.33 -7.54
C VAL A 44 9.71 8.61 -7.72
N ASP A 45 9.34 9.66 -6.99
CA ASP A 45 9.95 10.97 -7.10
C ASP A 45 9.91 11.77 -5.79
N GLY A 46 10.03 13.08 -5.89
CA GLY A 46 10.06 14.04 -4.79
C GLY A 46 11.44 14.63 -4.58
N ASP A 47 11.50 15.73 -3.86
CA ASP A 47 12.75 16.48 -3.61
C ASP A 47 13.71 15.74 -2.67
N ALA A 48 13.24 14.72 -1.97
CA ALA A 48 14.04 13.83 -1.13
C ALA A 48 14.48 12.53 -1.84
N ALA A 49 14.10 12.29 -3.10
CA ALA A 49 14.53 11.16 -3.90
C ALA A 49 15.69 11.58 -4.82
N SER A 50 16.89 11.05 -4.59
CA SER A 50 18.08 11.41 -5.39
C SER A 50 18.12 10.73 -6.76
N ASN A 51 17.37 9.64 -6.93
CA ASN A 51 17.27 8.85 -8.15
C ASN A 51 15.80 8.60 -8.51
N PRO A 52 15.03 9.62 -8.95
CA PRO A 52 13.65 9.42 -9.34
C PRO A 52 13.55 8.50 -10.57
N PHE A 53 12.56 7.60 -10.57
CA PHE A 53 12.38 6.63 -11.65
C PHE A 53 10.91 6.21 -11.77
N THR A 54 10.58 5.58 -12.88
CA THR A 54 9.29 4.90 -13.11
C THR A 54 9.56 3.44 -13.40
N PHE A 55 8.78 2.55 -12.84
CA PHE A 55 8.93 1.11 -13.00
C PHE A 55 7.58 0.43 -13.25
N LYS A 56 7.63 -0.76 -13.85
CA LYS A 56 6.50 -1.68 -13.91
C LYS A 56 6.55 -2.69 -12.78
N LEU A 57 5.39 -3.19 -12.36
CA LEU A 57 5.32 -4.23 -11.32
C LEU A 57 6.17 -5.46 -11.68
N SER A 58 6.20 -5.82 -12.97
CA SER A 58 7.01 -6.93 -13.51
C SER A 58 8.52 -6.73 -13.34
N ASP A 59 9.01 -5.51 -13.23
CA ASP A 59 10.45 -5.25 -13.04
C ASP A 59 10.95 -5.72 -11.66
N TYR A 60 10.04 -5.95 -10.73
CA TYR A 60 10.33 -6.35 -9.36
C TYR A 60 9.81 -7.74 -8.97
N GLU A 61 9.30 -8.54 -9.90
CA GLU A 61 8.74 -9.86 -9.58
C GLU A 61 9.70 -10.76 -8.81
N ASP A 62 10.98 -10.75 -9.18
CA ASP A 62 12.02 -11.53 -8.51
C ASP A 62 12.36 -11.03 -7.09
N GLN A 63 11.92 -9.83 -6.73
CA GLN A 63 12.15 -9.19 -5.44
C GLN A 63 10.89 -9.19 -4.56
N MET A 64 9.77 -9.69 -5.07
CA MET A 64 8.55 -9.82 -4.30
C MET A 64 8.73 -10.84 -3.17
N VAL A 65 8.17 -10.53 -2.03
CA VAL A 65 8.19 -11.39 -0.85
C VAL A 65 6.77 -11.62 -0.33
N GLU A 66 6.59 -12.73 0.40
CA GLU A 66 5.36 -13.01 1.12
C GLU A 66 5.51 -12.65 2.60
N ARG A 67 4.49 -12.06 3.18
CA ARG A 67 4.42 -11.74 4.61
C ARG A 67 3.02 -11.94 5.14
N THR A 68 2.91 -12.38 6.40
CA THR A 68 1.64 -12.38 7.11
C THR A 68 1.48 -11.03 7.80
N ILE A 69 0.47 -10.27 7.40
CA ILE A 69 0.24 -8.92 7.91
C ILE A 69 -1.21 -8.80 8.39
N LYS A 70 -1.38 -8.14 9.52
CA LYS A 70 -2.68 -7.71 10.01
C LYS A 70 -3.04 -6.36 9.40
N MET A 71 -4.24 -6.24 8.86
CA MET A 71 -4.83 -4.98 8.46
C MET A 71 -6.04 -4.68 9.34
N ASP A 72 -6.17 -3.46 9.82
CA ASP A 72 -7.39 -2.99 10.48
C ASP A 72 -7.83 -1.63 9.95
N CYS A 73 -9.14 -1.41 10.00
CA CYS A 73 -9.71 -0.12 9.63
C CYS A 73 -9.53 0.86 10.79
N GLN A 74 -9.11 2.09 10.49
CA GLN A 74 -8.93 3.14 11.50
C GLN A 74 -10.20 3.42 12.31
N THR A 75 -11.37 3.20 11.73
CA THR A 75 -12.67 3.40 12.38
C THR A 75 -13.26 2.12 12.97
N ASN A 76 -12.47 1.01 12.99
CA ASN A 76 -12.96 -0.25 13.53
C ASN A 76 -13.22 -0.12 15.04
N PRO A 77 -14.47 -0.32 15.52
CA PRO A 77 -14.74 -0.27 16.95
C PRO A 77 -14.13 -1.49 17.67
N PRO A 78 -13.93 -1.44 18.98
CA PRO A 78 -13.53 -2.62 19.75
C PRO A 78 -14.40 -3.84 19.43
N ALA A 79 -13.77 -4.97 19.09
CA ALA A 79 -14.43 -6.19 18.60
C ALA A 79 -15.20 -6.02 17.26
N GLY A 80 -14.90 -4.99 16.48
CA GLY A 80 -15.46 -4.80 15.14
C GLY A 80 -14.92 -5.80 14.12
N ALA A 81 -15.64 -5.91 13.00
CA ALA A 81 -15.34 -6.90 11.96
C ALA A 81 -14.30 -6.43 10.93
N TYR A 82 -13.87 -5.16 11.00
CA TYR A 82 -12.94 -4.60 10.01
C TYR A 82 -11.48 -4.82 10.43
N VAL A 83 -11.13 -6.07 10.60
CA VAL A 83 -9.77 -6.54 10.87
C VAL A 83 -9.57 -7.86 10.14
N CYS A 84 -8.44 -8.01 9.47
CA CYS A 84 -8.05 -9.28 8.86
C CYS A 84 -6.56 -9.57 9.08
N ASN A 85 -6.20 -10.84 9.05
CA ASN A 85 -4.84 -11.33 9.09
C ASN A 85 -4.63 -12.19 7.85
N VAL A 86 -3.79 -11.74 6.94
CA VAL A 86 -3.66 -12.34 5.61
C VAL A 86 -2.21 -12.53 5.22
N VAL A 87 -1.96 -13.47 4.32
CA VAL A 87 -0.69 -13.58 3.64
C VAL A 87 -0.73 -12.65 2.43
N VAL A 88 0.16 -11.67 2.40
CA VAL A 88 0.29 -10.76 1.26
C VAL A 88 1.60 -11.03 0.53
N LYS A 89 1.59 -10.83 -0.79
CA LYS A 89 2.77 -10.85 -1.62
C LYS A 89 2.91 -9.53 -2.37
N GLY A 90 4.13 -9.02 -2.44
CA GLY A 90 4.40 -7.76 -3.12
C GLY A 90 5.83 -7.30 -2.97
N ILE A 91 6.09 -6.08 -3.44
CA ILE A 91 7.40 -5.45 -3.42
C ILE A 91 7.60 -4.78 -2.06
N PRO A 92 8.65 -5.12 -1.30
CA PRO A 92 8.95 -4.40 -0.06
C PRO A 92 9.16 -2.91 -0.31
N LEU A 93 8.57 -2.04 0.49
CA LEU A 93 8.78 -0.60 0.35
C LEU A 93 10.27 -0.22 0.55
N ALA A 94 10.99 -0.97 1.38
CA ALA A 94 12.42 -0.79 1.60
C ALA A 94 13.24 -0.85 0.30
N THR A 95 12.90 -1.79 -0.60
CA THR A 95 13.55 -1.91 -1.91
C THR A 95 13.35 -0.64 -2.75
N ILE A 96 12.14 -0.11 -2.76
CA ILE A 96 11.81 1.11 -3.51
C ILE A 96 12.53 2.34 -2.94
N LEU A 97 12.61 2.45 -1.60
CA LEU A 97 13.34 3.55 -0.96
C LEU A 97 14.83 3.51 -1.31
N GLU A 98 15.43 2.32 -1.32
CA GLU A 98 16.84 2.11 -1.67
C GLU A 98 17.10 2.50 -3.12
N ASP A 99 16.31 2.00 -4.07
CA ASP A 99 16.46 2.27 -5.50
C ASP A 99 16.25 3.74 -5.85
N ALA A 100 15.31 4.40 -5.17
CA ALA A 100 15.08 5.84 -5.32
C ALA A 100 16.15 6.70 -4.65
N GLY A 101 17.00 6.11 -3.81
CA GLY A 101 17.99 6.84 -3.03
C GLY A 101 17.35 7.88 -2.14
N VAL A 102 16.31 7.49 -1.40
CA VAL A 102 15.57 8.41 -0.51
C VAL A 102 16.48 8.89 0.61
N ASP A 103 16.57 10.21 0.77
CA ASP A 103 17.35 10.82 1.84
C ASP A 103 16.79 10.40 3.21
N PRO A 104 17.64 9.88 4.13
CA PRO A 104 17.22 9.61 5.50
C PRO A 104 16.62 10.81 6.26
N ALA A 105 16.90 12.02 5.80
CA ALA A 105 16.33 13.25 6.34
C ALA A 105 14.97 13.62 5.73
N ALA A 106 14.44 12.82 4.79
CA ALA A 106 13.08 13.01 4.28
C ALA A 106 12.07 13.01 5.43
N THR A 107 11.04 13.82 5.33
CA THR A 107 10.06 14.01 6.41
C THR A 107 8.69 13.44 6.08
N ALA A 108 8.35 13.26 4.81
CA ALA A 108 7.03 12.79 4.39
C ALA A 108 7.07 11.88 3.16
N MET A 109 6.17 10.89 3.15
CA MET A 109 5.88 10.04 2.01
C MET A 109 4.43 10.25 1.59
N HIS A 110 4.22 10.67 0.34
CA HIS A 110 2.92 10.67 -0.31
C HIS A 110 2.71 9.38 -1.11
N SER A 111 1.47 8.96 -1.24
CA SER A 111 1.07 7.88 -2.13
C SER A 111 -0.18 8.30 -2.89
N VAL A 112 -0.07 8.36 -4.22
CA VAL A 112 -1.11 8.85 -5.10
C VAL A 112 -1.73 7.70 -5.89
N ALA A 113 -3.06 7.64 -5.89
CA ALA A 113 -3.83 6.71 -6.71
C ALA A 113 -4.03 7.23 -8.14
N ASP A 114 -4.41 6.36 -9.07
CA ASP A 114 -4.63 6.70 -10.47
C ASP A 114 -5.80 7.66 -10.73
N ASP A 115 -6.70 7.82 -9.77
CA ASP A 115 -7.77 8.85 -9.79
C ASP A 115 -7.32 10.19 -9.19
N GLY A 116 -6.06 10.30 -8.79
CA GLY A 116 -5.48 11.49 -8.14
C GLY A 116 -5.73 11.56 -6.64
N TRP A 117 -6.27 10.50 -6.01
CA TRP A 117 -6.38 10.45 -4.56
C TRP A 117 -4.99 10.48 -3.94
N ASP A 118 -4.74 11.48 -3.11
CA ASP A 118 -3.56 11.60 -2.26
C ASP A 118 -4.07 11.84 -0.84
N VAL A 119 -3.96 10.82 0.00
CA VAL A 119 -4.30 10.94 1.41
C VAL A 119 -3.21 11.72 2.14
N TYR A 120 -3.40 11.98 3.40
CA TYR A 120 -2.37 12.62 4.24
C TYR A 120 -1.04 11.89 4.11
N PRO A 121 0.07 12.63 3.89
CA PRO A 121 1.39 12.02 3.82
C PRO A 121 1.73 11.28 5.12
N LEU A 122 2.39 10.15 4.98
CA LEU A 122 2.96 9.43 6.13
C LEU A 122 4.25 10.12 6.58
N PRO A 123 4.43 10.40 7.88
CA PRO A 123 5.71 10.84 8.41
C PRO A 123 6.79 9.79 8.14
N MET A 124 7.95 10.19 7.61
CA MET A 124 9.03 9.24 7.32
C MET A 124 9.56 8.57 8.58
N GLU A 125 9.50 9.21 9.75
CA GLU A 125 9.80 8.58 11.03
C GLU A 125 8.95 7.32 11.24
N TYR A 126 7.65 7.40 10.95
CA TYR A 126 6.75 6.26 11.03
C TYR A 126 7.05 5.21 9.95
N VAL A 127 7.34 5.64 8.71
CA VAL A 127 7.72 4.73 7.62
C VAL A 127 8.96 3.92 8.00
N TYR A 128 10.00 4.55 8.52
CA TYR A 128 11.22 3.88 8.93
C TYR A 128 11.03 2.94 10.13
N GLU A 129 10.17 3.31 11.10
CA GLU A 129 9.87 2.46 12.26
C GLU A 129 9.19 1.15 11.85
N TYR A 130 8.30 1.18 10.85
CA TYR A 130 7.50 0.03 10.43
C TYR A 130 7.81 -0.46 9.00
N LEU A 131 8.95 -0.09 8.46
CA LEU A 131 9.32 -0.35 7.07
C LEU A 131 9.22 -1.83 6.69
N ASP A 132 9.55 -2.73 7.61
CA ASP A 132 9.48 -4.17 7.39
C ASP A 132 8.07 -4.70 7.10
N SER A 133 7.03 -3.99 7.48
CA SER A 133 5.64 -4.37 7.22
C SER A 133 4.99 -3.59 6.08
N MET A 134 5.74 -2.68 5.43
CA MET A 134 5.21 -1.86 4.34
C MET A 134 5.57 -2.46 2.98
N MET A 135 4.57 -2.56 2.10
CA MET A 135 4.69 -3.23 0.81
C MET A 135 3.76 -2.64 -0.25
N LEU A 136 4.20 -2.72 -1.50
CA LEU A 136 3.32 -2.62 -2.67
C LEU A 136 2.76 -4.04 -2.92
N VAL A 137 1.55 -4.29 -2.43
CA VAL A 137 0.92 -5.61 -2.44
C VAL A 137 0.20 -5.84 -3.76
N THR A 138 0.42 -7.00 -4.37
CA THR A 138 -0.21 -7.45 -5.61
C THR A 138 -1.08 -8.70 -5.43
N GLU A 139 -0.86 -9.46 -4.36
CA GLU A 139 -1.61 -10.69 -4.06
C GLU A 139 -1.99 -10.75 -2.57
N ILE A 140 -3.15 -11.33 -2.29
CA ILE A 140 -3.62 -11.68 -0.95
C ILE A 140 -3.98 -13.17 -0.93
N ASN A 141 -3.45 -13.92 0.04
CA ASN A 141 -3.66 -15.36 0.21
C ASN A 141 -3.35 -16.18 -1.06
N GLY A 142 -2.37 -15.76 -1.85
CA GLY A 142 -1.94 -16.45 -3.07
C GLY A 142 -2.79 -16.14 -4.31
N GLU A 143 -3.71 -15.19 -4.23
CA GLU A 143 -4.53 -14.74 -5.34
C GLU A 143 -4.25 -13.26 -5.67
N PRO A 144 -4.27 -12.86 -6.95
CA PRO A 144 -4.19 -11.45 -7.31
C PRO A 144 -5.24 -10.61 -6.60
N LEU A 145 -4.94 -9.35 -6.33
CA LEU A 145 -5.92 -8.43 -5.76
C LEU A 145 -7.21 -8.41 -6.59
N GLY A 146 -8.34 -8.42 -5.92
CA GLY A 146 -9.62 -8.13 -6.57
C GLY A 146 -9.76 -6.64 -6.92
N MET A 147 -10.70 -6.31 -7.79
CA MET A 147 -11.00 -4.93 -8.19
C MET A 147 -11.22 -4.03 -6.96
N LEU A 148 -12.03 -4.45 -6.00
CA LEU A 148 -12.35 -3.67 -4.80
C LEU A 148 -11.18 -3.53 -3.83
N GLN A 149 -10.19 -4.40 -3.95
CA GLN A 149 -8.93 -4.32 -3.20
C GLN A 149 -7.91 -3.40 -3.89
N GLY A 150 -8.21 -2.94 -5.11
CA GLY A 150 -7.38 -2.01 -5.86
C GLY A 150 -6.39 -2.68 -6.81
N TYR A 151 -6.83 -3.77 -7.50
CA TYR A 151 -6.01 -4.37 -8.56
C TYR A 151 -5.44 -3.30 -9.51
N PRO A 152 -4.18 -3.39 -9.92
CA PRO A 152 -3.26 -4.50 -9.71
C PRO A 152 -2.38 -4.36 -8.45
N VAL A 153 -2.41 -3.23 -7.76
CA VAL A 153 -1.50 -2.97 -6.66
C VAL A 153 -2.13 -2.06 -5.60
N GLN A 154 -1.88 -2.37 -4.35
CA GLN A 154 -2.25 -1.54 -3.20
C GLN A 154 -1.02 -1.31 -2.31
N LEU A 155 -0.77 -0.06 -1.91
CA LEU A 155 0.23 0.22 -0.88
C LEU A 155 -0.32 -0.20 0.49
N TRP A 156 0.38 -1.07 1.17
CA TRP A 156 0.12 -1.48 2.55
C TRP A 156 1.10 -0.83 3.49
N THR A 157 0.59 -0.15 4.50
CA THR A 157 1.36 0.69 5.44
C THR A 157 1.16 0.26 6.88
N ALA A 158 0.92 -1.04 7.11
CA ALA A 158 0.74 -1.56 8.46
C ALA A 158 1.89 -1.15 9.40
N PRO A 159 1.60 -0.80 10.65
CA PRO A 159 0.31 -0.87 11.33
C PRO A 159 -0.57 0.40 11.22
N ALA A 160 -0.30 1.31 10.27
CA ALA A 160 -1.20 2.45 10.03
C ALA A 160 -2.62 1.98 9.70
N GLY A 161 -3.61 2.79 10.01
CA GLY A 161 -5.00 2.47 9.69
C GLY A 161 -5.26 2.43 8.17
N GLY A 162 -6.29 1.69 7.76
CA GLY A 162 -6.58 1.41 6.34
C GLY A 162 -6.77 2.63 5.45
N CYS A 163 -6.96 3.83 5.99
CA CYS A 163 -7.00 5.06 5.20
C CYS A 163 -5.68 5.40 4.50
N HIS A 164 -4.55 4.86 4.98
CA HIS A 164 -3.23 5.01 4.37
C HIS A 164 -2.88 3.90 3.38
N TYR A 165 -3.78 2.96 3.15
CA TYR A 165 -3.60 1.90 2.16
C TYR A 165 -4.12 2.38 0.82
N THR A 166 -3.21 2.96 0.02
CA THR A 166 -3.57 3.52 -1.28
C THR A 166 -3.78 2.43 -2.31
N LYS A 167 -5.02 2.31 -2.79
CA LYS A 167 -5.39 1.40 -3.87
C LYS A 167 -4.94 1.98 -5.20
N ARG A 168 -4.56 1.12 -6.16
CA ARG A 168 -4.17 1.55 -7.51
C ARG A 168 -3.14 2.68 -7.49
N VAL A 169 -2.10 2.49 -6.68
CA VAL A 169 -1.04 3.49 -6.53
C VAL A 169 -0.25 3.65 -7.83
N VAL A 170 -0.03 4.89 -8.24
CA VAL A 170 0.73 5.27 -9.44
C VAL A 170 1.91 6.18 -9.13
N GLU A 171 1.96 6.75 -7.92
CA GLU A 171 3.08 7.61 -7.52
C GLU A 171 3.39 7.43 -6.03
N LEU A 172 4.67 7.37 -5.72
CA LEU A 172 5.23 7.51 -4.37
C LEU A 172 6.16 8.73 -4.38
N LYS A 173 5.87 9.72 -3.57
CA LYS A 173 6.64 10.95 -3.51
C LYS A 173 7.25 11.15 -2.13
N PHE A 174 8.56 11.39 -2.08
CA PHE A 174 9.31 11.61 -0.85
C PHE A 174 9.76 13.06 -0.76
N THR A 175 9.41 13.73 0.35
CA THR A 175 9.57 15.18 0.49
C THR A 175 10.16 15.59 1.84
N TYR A 176 10.55 16.87 1.92
CA TYR A 176 11.01 17.52 3.16
C TYR A 176 9.95 18.43 3.79
N GLU A 177 8.68 18.22 3.50
CA GLU A 177 7.63 19.06 4.06
C GLU A 177 7.47 18.87 5.58
N ASP A 178 7.36 20.01 6.30
CA ASP A 178 7.33 20.04 7.77
C ASP A 178 5.96 19.65 8.39
N ASN A 179 4.95 19.36 7.58
CA ASN A 179 3.56 19.25 8.01
C ASN A 179 2.94 17.86 7.88
N ALA A 180 3.74 16.81 7.77
CA ALA A 180 3.19 15.45 7.82
C ALA A 180 2.41 15.25 9.13
N PRO A 181 1.12 14.93 9.09
CA PRO A 181 0.34 14.79 10.31
C PRO A 181 0.91 13.66 11.16
N ARG A 182 0.88 13.83 12.46
CA ARG A 182 1.24 12.73 13.38
C ARG A 182 0.14 11.69 13.35
N ILE A 183 0.53 10.45 13.16
CA ILE A 183 -0.35 9.27 13.18
C ILE A 183 -0.61 8.85 14.62
#